data_e34f2c1c14b19e6b7f7ad3360bb95b49
#
_entry.id   e34f2c1c14b19e6b7f7ad3360bb95b49
#
_cell.length_a   1.000
_cell.length_b   1.000
_cell.length_c   1.000
_cell.angle_alpha   90.00
_cell.angle_beta   90.00
_cell.angle_gamma   90.00
#
_symmetry.space_group_name_H-M   'P 1'
#
loop_
_entity.id
_entity.type
_entity.pdbx_description
1 polymer ?
#
loop_
_entity_poly.entity_id
_entity_poly.type
_entity_poly.pdbx_seq_one_letter_code
_entity_poly.pdbx_strand_id
1 'polypeptide(L)'
;MGDGEVRLEISTVSYGGFFRSGTERYAFSQFGWRKLEWGFDIYRYPDEDGNYETRWAFNAKIKLWEETTRRPTLAVGVLDIGKGLTASPYAVLGKSWGRSVWHLGFGRFDDNERWWLAVEYPLSSRLWFVADKLSGSDAHTSFGVYWSLNEKVELGIALGIPNKGQNERAVLLNFSWTP
;
A
#
# COMPACT_ATOMS: atom_id res chain seq x y z
N MET A 1 9.58 -5.99 6.34
CA MET A 1 9.26 -7.16 7.19
C MET A 1 10.54 -7.77 7.71
N GLY A 2 10.49 -8.41 8.88
CA GLY A 2 11.59 -9.18 9.45
C GLY A 2 11.71 -10.58 8.81
N ASP A 3 12.75 -11.31 9.20
CA ASP A 3 13.01 -12.67 8.72
C ASP A 3 12.00 -13.65 9.34
N GLY A 4 11.27 -14.37 8.49
CA GLY A 4 10.20 -15.28 8.92
C GLY A 4 8.87 -14.61 9.27
N GLU A 5 8.74 -13.30 9.11
CA GLU A 5 7.46 -12.62 9.34
C GLU A 5 6.45 -12.93 8.23
N VAL A 6 5.21 -13.12 8.66
CA VAL A 6 4.03 -13.23 7.79
C VAL A 6 3.07 -12.12 8.17
N ARG A 7 2.50 -11.43 7.20
CA ARG A 7 1.44 -10.43 7.40
C ARG A 7 0.28 -10.77 6.46
N LEU A 8 -0.90 -10.81 7.02
CA LEU A 8 -2.15 -10.90 6.27
C LEU A 8 -2.92 -9.59 6.44
N GLU A 9 -3.44 -9.09 5.34
CA GLU A 9 -4.14 -7.82 5.33
C GLU A 9 -5.42 -7.94 4.50
N ILE A 10 -6.49 -7.31 4.98
CA ILE A 10 -7.74 -7.15 4.24
C ILE A 10 -8.05 -5.66 4.20
N SER A 11 -8.26 -5.14 3.00
CA SER A 11 -8.62 -3.75 2.78
C SER A 11 -9.89 -3.63 1.96
N THR A 12 -10.62 -2.57 2.20
CA THR A 12 -11.75 -2.16 1.35
C THR A 12 -11.56 -0.70 0.95
N VAL A 13 -11.80 -0.40 -0.32
CA VAL A 13 -11.81 0.96 -0.85
C VAL A 13 -13.19 1.26 -1.40
N SER A 14 -13.84 2.29 -0.87
CA SER A 14 -15.16 2.75 -1.32
C SER A 14 -15.04 4.16 -1.87
N TYR A 15 -15.51 4.36 -3.08
CA TYR A 15 -15.54 5.67 -3.72
C TYR A 15 -16.88 6.36 -3.47
N GLY A 16 -16.86 7.69 -3.22
CA GLY A 16 -18.06 8.48 -2.97
C GLY A 16 -18.75 8.25 -1.63
N GLY A 17 -18.19 7.47 -0.73
CA GLY A 17 -18.71 7.22 0.63
C GLY A 17 -18.54 5.77 1.11
N PHE A 18 -18.92 5.51 2.35
CA PHE A 18 -18.78 4.18 2.95
C PHE A 18 -19.75 3.15 2.33
N PHE A 19 -19.26 1.96 2.03
CA PHE A 19 -20.03 0.77 1.63
C PHE A 19 -21.01 0.96 0.48
N ARG A 20 -20.71 1.84 -0.48
CA ARG A 20 -21.50 1.98 -1.71
C ARG A 20 -21.30 0.78 -2.64
N SER A 21 -22.23 0.62 -3.59
CA SER A 21 -22.02 -0.25 -4.76
C SER A 21 -20.75 0.22 -5.47
N GLY A 22 -19.84 -0.69 -5.78
CA GLY A 22 -18.54 -0.35 -6.33
C GLY A 22 -17.39 -0.37 -5.32
N THR A 23 -17.64 -0.86 -4.10
CA THR A 23 -16.57 -1.07 -3.12
C THR A 23 -15.59 -2.14 -3.61
N GLU A 24 -14.35 -1.75 -3.78
CA GLU A 24 -13.24 -2.66 -4.07
C GLU A 24 -12.80 -3.36 -2.78
N ARG A 25 -12.36 -4.61 -2.92
CA ARG A 25 -11.88 -5.42 -1.80
C ARG A 25 -10.55 -6.04 -2.15
N TYR A 26 -9.65 -5.99 -1.20
CA TYR A 26 -8.29 -6.49 -1.35
C TYR A 26 -7.96 -7.42 -0.19
N ALA A 27 -7.28 -8.51 -0.49
CA ALA A 27 -6.63 -9.34 0.49
C ALA A 27 -5.18 -9.52 0.09
N PHE A 28 -4.27 -9.21 1.00
CA PHE A 28 -2.84 -9.26 0.77
C PHE A 28 -2.21 -10.28 1.72
N SER A 29 -1.27 -11.04 1.21
CA SER A 29 -0.38 -11.86 2.04
C SER A 29 1.06 -11.46 1.75
N GLN A 30 1.84 -11.26 2.80
CA GLN A 30 3.24 -10.88 2.70
C GLN A 30 4.10 -11.82 3.55
N PHE A 31 5.23 -12.21 3.01
CA PHE A 31 6.20 -13.09 3.64
C PHE A 31 7.58 -12.45 3.57
N GLY A 32 8.27 -12.38 4.71
CA GLY A 32 9.64 -11.87 4.83
C GLY A 32 10.65 -13.00 4.95
N TRP A 33 11.70 -12.96 4.15
CA TRP A 33 12.84 -13.86 4.28
C TRP A 33 14.14 -13.12 3.97
N ARG A 34 14.94 -12.83 4.99
CA ARG A 34 16.14 -12.00 4.89
C ARG A 34 15.85 -10.63 4.28
N LYS A 35 16.34 -10.41 3.05
CA LYS A 35 16.13 -9.16 2.29
C LYS A 35 14.99 -9.24 1.28
N LEU A 36 14.39 -10.42 1.13
CA LEU A 36 13.31 -10.68 0.20
C LEU A 36 11.97 -10.58 0.94
N GLU A 37 11.04 -9.85 0.35
CA GLU A 37 9.62 -9.87 0.70
C GLU A 37 8.85 -10.29 -0.54
N TRP A 38 7.87 -11.17 -0.38
CA TRP A 38 7.01 -11.61 -1.46
C TRP A 38 5.62 -11.89 -0.93
N GLY A 39 4.65 -11.95 -1.82
CA GLY A 39 3.27 -12.18 -1.41
C GLY A 39 2.32 -12.43 -2.56
N PHE A 40 1.10 -12.76 -2.19
CA PHE A 40 -0.01 -12.92 -3.13
C PHE A 40 -1.14 -11.98 -2.70
N ASP A 41 -1.71 -11.33 -3.71
CA ASP A 41 -2.83 -10.42 -3.53
C ASP A 41 -4.04 -10.96 -4.28
N ILE A 42 -5.20 -10.71 -3.72
CA ILE A 42 -6.49 -10.96 -4.33
C ILE A 42 -7.18 -9.62 -4.45
N TYR A 43 -7.49 -9.23 -5.68
CA TYR A 43 -8.25 -8.04 -6.00
C TYR A 43 -9.67 -8.44 -6.39
N ARG A 44 -10.64 -7.78 -5.79
CA ARG A 44 -12.05 -7.94 -6.15
C ARG A 44 -12.67 -6.57 -6.37
N TYR A 45 -12.96 -6.24 -7.59
CA TYR A 45 -13.55 -4.97 -8.00
C TYR A 45 -14.77 -5.19 -8.91
N PRO A 46 -15.71 -4.23 -8.91
CA PRO A 46 -16.87 -4.29 -9.79
C PRO A 46 -16.45 -4.07 -11.25
N ASP A 47 -17.04 -4.84 -12.15
CA ASP A 47 -16.99 -4.59 -13.58
C ASP A 47 -18.01 -3.50 -14.01
N GLU A 48 -18.06 -3.18 -15.30
CA GLU A 48 -18.97 -2.18 -15.87
C GLU A 48 -20.46 -2.53 -15.68
N ASP A 49 -20.77 -3.82 -15.55
CA ASP A 49 -22.14 -4.34 -15.35
C ASP A 49 -22.50 -4.43 -13.85
N GLY A 50 -21.57 -4.10 -12.95
CA GLY A 50 -21.76 -4.18 -11.50
C GLY A 50 -21.54 -5.58 -10.92
N ASN A 51 -21.09 -6.57 -11.72
CA ASN A 51 -20.61 -7.84 -11.22
C ASN A 51 -19.20 -7.69 -10.67
N TYR A 52 -18.76 -8.63 -9.83
CA TYR A 52 -17.42 -8.58 -9.27
C TYR A 52 -16.45 -9.49 -10.02
N GLU A 53 -15.39 -8.90 -10.56
CA GLU A 53 -14.23 -9.63 -11.06
C GLU A 53 -13.23 -9.90 -9.95
N THR A 54 -12.61 -11.09 -9.96
CA THR A 54 -11.54 -11.43 -9.02
C THR A 54 -10.27 -11.71 -9.78
N ARG A 55 -9.18 -11.03 -9.40
CA ARG A 55 -7.83 -11.25 -9.97
C ARG A 55 -6.84 -11.58 -8.88
N TRP A 56 -5.81 -12.34 -9.26
CA TRP A 56 -4.71 -12.73 -8.41
C TRP A 56 -3.42 -12.11 -8.93
N ALA A 57 -2.63 -11.60 -8.02
CA ALA A 57 -1.32 -11.06 -8.31
C ALA A 57 -0.26 -11.68 -7.39
N PHE A 58 0.95 -11.81 -7.91
CA PHE A 58 2.15 -12.08 -7.14
C PHE A 58 2.99 -10.82 -7.08
N ASN A 59 3.56 -10.55 -5.92
CA ASN A 59 4.42 -9.40 -5.67
C ASN A 59 5.74 -9.87 -5.08
N ALA A 60 6.81 -9.16 -5.41
CA ALA A 60 8.12 -9.41 -4.83
C ALA A 60 8.91 -8.11 -4.67
N LYS A 61 9.66 -8.00 -3.58
CA LYS A 61 10.53 -6.87 -3.27
C LYS A 61 11.82 -7.37 -2.65
N ILE A 62 12.94 -6.83 -3.07
CA ILE A 62 14.25 -7.09 -2.46
C ILE A 62 14.85 -5.81 -1.91
N LYS A 63 15.27 -5.84 -0.67
CA LYS A 63 16.03 -4.77 -0.02
C LYS A 63 17.48 -4.87 -0.44
N LEU A 64 17.98 -3.90 -1.21
CA LEU A 64 19.35 -3.88 -1.70
C LEU A 64 20.33 -3.50 -0.60
N TRP A 65 19.98 -2.48 0.20
CA TRP A 65 20.76 -2.08 1.36
C TRP A 65 19.90 -1.45 2.46
N GLU A 66 20.41 -1.51 3.67
CA GLU A 66 19.79 -0.93 4.86
C GLU A 66 20.06 0.58 4.97
N GLU A 67 19.21 1.24 5.72
CA GLU A 67 19.42 2.62 6.12
C GLU A 67 20.67 2.75 7.00
N THR A 68 21.39 3.83 6.80
CA THR A 68 22.46 4.30 7.70
C THR A 68 22.25 5.78 8.00
N THR A 69 23.05 6.37 8.89
CA THR A 69 22.99 7.82 9.16
C THR A 69 23.10 8.66 7.89
N ARG A 70 23.89 8.23 6.91
CA ARG A 70 24.19 8.98 5.68
C ARG A 70 23.43 8.50 4.43
N ARG A 71 22.83 7.32 4.48
CA ARG A 71 22.25 6.67 3.31
C ARG A 71 20.84 6.18 3.63
N PRO A 72 19.81 6.44 2.77
CA PRO A 72 18.49 5.83 2.91
C PRO A 72 18.55 4.32 2.63
N THR A 73 17.57 3.57 3.08
CA THR A 73 17.26 2.24 2.56
C THR A 73 16.95 2.33 1.07
N LEU A 74 17.34 1.34 0.29
CA LEU A 74 16.83 1.14 -1.08
C LEU A 74 16.26 -0.27 -1.21
N ALA A 75 15.06 -0.35 -1.74
CA ALA A 75 14.47 -1.58 -2.21
C ALA A 75 13.99 -1.43 -3.65
N VAL A 76 13.99 -2.55 -4.38
CA VAL A 76 13.39 -2.66 -5.70
C VAL A 76 12.41 -3.82 -5.71
N GLY A 77 11.39 -3.74 -6.53
CA GLY A 77 10.37 -4.77 -6.56
C GLY A 77 9.52 -4.73 -7.81
N VAL A 78 8.58 -5.64 -7.84
CA VAL A 78 7.55 -5.73 -8.87
C VAL A 78 6.23 -6.10 -8.21
N LEU A 79 5.18 -5.40 -8.57
CA LEU A 79 3.79 -5.66 -8.17
C LEU A 79 3.01 -6.21 -9.36
N ASP A 80 1.85 -6.78 -9.07
CA ASP A 80 0.80 -7.12 -10.04
C ASP A 80 1.23 -8.15 -11.11
N ILE A 81 2.11 -9.09 -10.78
CA ILE A 81 2.42 -10.21 -11.68
C ILE A 81 1.24 -11.18 -11.67
N GLY A 82 0.35 -11.08 -12.66
CA GLY A 82 -0.84 -11.91 -12.74
C GLY A 82 -1.55 -11.86 -14.08
N LYS A 83 -2.48 -12.78 -14.29
CA LYS A 83 -3.26 -12.83 -15.53
C LYS A 83 -4.19 -11.60 -15.60
N GLY A 84 -4.11 -10.86 -16.71
CA GLY A 84 -4.92 -9.67 -16.95
C GLY A 84 -4.50 -8.45 -16.10
N LEU A 85 -3.28 -8.48 -15.52
CA LEU A 85 -2.66 -7.37 -14.84
C LEU A 85 -1.38 -6.97 -15.56
N THR A 86 -1.00 -5.71 -15.43
CA THR A 86 0.28 -5.19 -15.94
C THR A 86 1.29 -5.18 -14.80
N ALA A 87 2.37 -5.96 -14.95
CA ALA A 87 3.43 -6.00 -13.96
C ALA A 87 4.05 -4.61 -13.77
N SER A 88 4.15 -4.18 -12.52
CA SER A 88 4.52 -2.83 -12.08
C SER A 88 5.89 -2.82 -11.39
N PRO A 89 7.01 -2.69 -12.13
CA PRO A 89 8.33 -2.59 -11.53
C PRO A 89 8.51 -1.26 -10.83
N TYR A 90 9.20 -1.26 -9.68
CA TYR A 90 9.44 -0.06 -8.90
C TYR A 90 10.76 -0.09 -8.12
N ALA A 91 11.17 1.11 -7.69
CA ALA A 91 12.22 1.31 -6.71
C ALA A 91 11.72 2.27 -5.61
N VAL A 92 12.15 2.07 -4.38
CA VAL A 92 11.77 2.91 -3.25
C VAL A 92 12.95 3.16 -2.33
N LEU A 93 13.10 4.43 -1.94
CA LEU A 93 14.00 4.91 -0.90
C LEU A 93 13.20 5.10 0.39
N GLY A 94 13.76 4.68 1.52
CA GLY A 94 13.19 4.89 2.85
C GLY A 94 14.20 5.59 3.76
N LYS A 95 13.76 6.61 4.50
CA LYS A 95 14.63 7.35 5.41
C LYS A 95 13.88 7.77 6.66
N SER A 96 14.47 7.45 7.82
CA SER A 96 14.02 7.94 9.11
C SER A 96 14.55 9.36 9.35
N TRP A 97 13.64 10.27 9.71
CA TRP A 97 13.97 11.64 10.08
C TRP A 97 13.23 12.03 11.37
N GLY A 98 13.97 12.11 12.46
CA GLY A 98 13.38 12.30 13.78
C GLY A 98 12.47 11.14 14.15
N ARG A 99 11.18 11.43 14.36
CA ARG A 99 10.16 10.40 14.64
C ARG A 99 9.44 9.88 13.39
N SER A 100 9.63 10.51 12.24
CA SER A 100 8.94 10.14 11.00
C SER A 100 9.80 9.22 10.14
N VAL A 101 9.14 8.37 9.36
CA VAL A 101 9.75 7.60 8.28
C VAL A 101 9.21 8.11 6.96
N TRP A 102 10.09 8.41 6.03
CA TRP A 102 9.76 8.94 4.71
C TRP A 102 10.09 7.91 3.64
N HIS A 103 9.21 7.79 2.67
CA HIS A 103 9.39 6.91 1.52
C HIS A 103 9.23 7.71 0.24
N LEU A 104 10.20 7.60 -0.66
CA LEU A 104 10.12 8.14 -2.00
C LEU A 104 10.30 7.00 -2.99
N GLY A 105 9.30 6.78 -3.80
CA GLY A 105 9.32 5.72 -4.79
C GLY A 105 9.12 6.22 -6.21
N PHE A 106 9.59 5.42 -7.15
CA PHE A 106 9.38 5.60 -8.58
C PHE A 106 9.12 4.22 -9.20
N GLY A 107 8.16 4.14 -10.10
CA GLY A 107 7.81 2.91 -10.77
C GLY A 107 6.93 3.12 -12.00
N ARG A 108 6.59 2.01 -12.65
CA ARG A 108 5.68 1.99 -13.78
C ARG A 108 4.43 1.23 -13.36
N PHE A 109 3.29 1.93 -13.32
CA PHE A 109 1.99 1.39 -12.94
C PHE A 109 1.01 1.62 -14.08
N ASP A 110 0.33 0.56 -14.53
CA ASP A 110 -0.61 0.60 -15.67
C ASP A 110 -0.02 1.35 -16.89
N ASP A 111 1.22 0.98 -17.26
CA ASP A 111 2.01 1.58 -18.33
C ASP A 111 2.37 3.06 -18.17
N ASN A 112 2.10 3.66 -17.00
CA ASN A 112 2.46 5.03 -16.69
C ASN A 112 3.62 5.10 -15.69
N GLU A 113 4.58 5.94 -15.97
CA GLU A 113 5.64 6.29 -15.01
C GLU A 113 5.04 7.14 -13.89
N ARG A 114 5.25 6.71 -12.65
CA ARG A 114 4.74 7.40 -11.47
C ARG A 114 5.79 7.47 -10.38
N TRP A 115 5.72 8.54 -9.61
CA TRP A 115 6.40 8.64 -8.34
C TRP A 115 5.38 8.65 -7.21
N TRP A 116 5.80 8.23 -6.04
CA TRP A 116 5.03 8.40 -4.82
C TRP A 116 5.91 8.88 -3.68
N LEU A 117 5.29 9.63 -2.78
CA LEU A 117 5.87 10.09 -1.54
C LEU A 117 4.95 9.65 -0.41
N ALA A 118 5.51 9.02 0.62
CA ALA A 118 4.75 8.67 1.81
C ALA A 118 5.50 9.08 3.07
N VAL A 119 4.76 9.34 4.12
CA VAL A 119 5.28 9.62 5.46
C VAL A 119 4.47 8.86 6.49
N GLU A 120 5.18 8.25 7.42
CA GLU A 120 4.64 7.62 8.61
C GLU A 120 5.11 8.42 9.83
N TYR A 121 4.19 8.77 10.73
CA TYR A 121 4.49 9.52 11.93
C TYR A 121 3.81 8.89 13.15
N PRO A 122 4.56 8.40 14.15
CA PRO A 122 3.98 7.83 15.36
C PRO A 122 3.37 8.94 16.23
N LEU A 123 2.05 8.90 16.39
CA LEU A 123 1.31 9.77 17.30
C LEU A 123 1.44 9.29 18.75
N SER A 124 1.46 7.96 18.94
CA SER A 124 1.70 7.30 20.22
C SER A 124 2.42 5.96 19.99
N SER A 125 2.57 5.15 21.05
CA SER A 125 3.12 3.78 20.93
C SER A 125 2.23 2.82 20.14
N ARG A 126 0.96 3.17 19.90
CA ARG A 126 -0.04 2.32 19.24
C ARG A 126 -0.77 3.02 18.09
N LEU A 127 -0.51 4.28 17.85
CA LEU A 127 -1.24 5.05 16.85
C LEU A 127 -0.24 5.72 15.90
N TRP A 128 -0.44 5.51 14.62
CA TRP A 128 0.36 6.06 13.53
C TRP A 128 -0.50 6.93 12.63
N PHE A 129 -0.01 8.09 12.27
CA PHE A 129 -0.50 8.86 11.14
C PHE A 129 0.29 8.48 9.90
N VAL A 130 -0.40 8.28 8.79
CA VAL A 130 0.20 8.00 7.48
C VAL A 130 -0.38 8.96 6.46
N ALA A 131 0.47 9.53 5.65
CA ALA A 131 0.05 10.26 4.48
C ALA A 131 0.87 9.82 3.27
N ASP A 132 0.21 9.70 2.13
CA ASP A 132 0.87 9.34 0.89
C ASP A 132 0.28 10.11 -0.30
N LYS A 133 1.09 10.24 -1.33
CA LYS A 133 0.71 10.84 -2.60
C LYS A 133 1.29 10.02 -3.73
N LEU A 134 0.44 9.48 -4.56
CA LEU A 134 0.81 8.92 -5.85
C LEU A 134 0.62 9.98 -6.93
N SER A 135 1.60 10.14 -7.83
CA SER A 135 1.50 11.04 -8.98
C SER A 135 0.51 10.53 -10.02
N GLY A 136 -0.01 11.45 -10.81
CA GLY A 136 -1.00 11.16 -11.85
C GLY A 136 -2.35 11.82 -11.54
N SER A 137 -3.10 12.12 -12.60
CA SER A 137 -4.39 12.82 -12.47
C SER A 137 -5.51 11.90 -11.98
N ASP A 138 -5.37 10.63 -12.18
CA ASP A 138 -6.24 9.52 -11.81
C ASP A 138 -5.91 8.93 -10.43
N ALA A 139 -4.85 9.42 -9.79
CA ALA A 139 -4.40 8.97 -8.49
C ALA A 139 -4.94 9.85 -7.35
N HIS A 140 -4.66 9.42 -6.13
CA HIS A 140 -5.11 10.08 -4.90
C HIS A 140 -3.91 10.53 -4.05
N THR A 141 -4.16 11.52 -3.23
CA THR A 141 -3.38 11.85 -2.03
C THR A 141 -4.16 11.35 -0.84
N SER A 142 -3.57 10.48 -0.01
CA SER A 142 -4.27 9.80 1.07
C SER A 142 -3.75 10.26 2.43
N PHE A 143 -4.63 10.25 3.41
CA PHE A 143 -4.35 10.55 4.82
C PHE A 143 -5.05 9.52 5.67
N GLY A 144 -4.32 8.88 6.56
CA GLY A 144 -4.88 7.82 7.39
C GLY A 144 -4.30 7.76 8.78
N VAL A 145 -4.97 6.99 9.61
CA VAL A 145 -4.47 6.59 10.92
C VAL A 145 -4.55 5.08 11.04
N TYR A 146 -3.52 4.50 11.64
CA TYR A 146 -3.42 3.09 11.92
C TYR A 146 -3.28 2.90 13.43
N TRP A 147 -4.04 1.97 13.97
CA TRP A 147 -4.06 1.67 15.39
C TRP A 147 -3.72 0.21 15.64
N SER A 148 -2.57 -0.02 16.31
CA SER A 148 -2.18 -1.34 16.79
C SER A 148 -2.99 -1.70 18.04
N LEU A 149 -3.94 -2.61 17.89
CA LEU A 149 -4.72 -3.14 19.01
C LEU A 149 -3.83 -3.95 19.96
N ASN A 150 -2.90 -4.70 19.39
CA ASN A 150 -1.84 -5.46 20.07
C ASN A 150 -0.67 -5.66 19.09
N GLU A 151 0.32 -6.48 19.47
CA GLU A 151 1.51 -6.76 18.66
C GLU A 151 1.22 -7.48 17.33
N LYS A 152 0.01 -8.04 17.18
CA LYS A 152 -0.39 -8.87 16.04
C LYS A 152 -1.49 -8.26 15.18
N VAL A 153 -2.26 -7.33 15.71
CA VAL A 153 -3.47 -6.82 15.05
C VAL A 153 -3.41 -5.31 14.92
N GLU A 154 -3.64 -4.84 13.71
CA GLU A 154 -3.72 -3.42 13.39
C GLU A 154 -4.98 -3.10 12.59
N LEU A 155 -5.60 -1.97 12.88
CA LEU A 155 -6.71 -1.40 12.16
C LEU A 155 -6.30 -0.07 11.53
N GLY A 156 -6.74 0.18 10.31
CA GLY A 156 -6.49 1.43 9.59
C GLY A 156 -7.75 2.03 9.01
N ILE A 157 -7.78 3.35 8.98
CA ILE A 157 -8.76 4.12 8.20
C ILE A 157 -8.02 5.24 7.48
N ALA A 158 -8.31 5.42 6.18
CA ALA A 158 -7.74 6.50 5.40
C ALA A 158 -8.78 7.14 4.48
N LEU A 159 -8.53 8.41 4.15
CA LEU A 159 -9.28 9.20 3.20
C LEU A 159 -8.38 9.54 2.02
N GLY A 160 -8.77 9.13 0.83
CA GLY A 160 -8.14 9.49 -0.44
C GLY A 160 -8.83 10.70 -1.07
N ILE A 161 -8.05 11.72 -1.38
CA ILE A 161 -8.49 12.91 -2.10
C ILE A 161 -7.94 12.83 -3.52
N PRO A 162 -8.76 12.86 -4.57
CA PRO A 162 -8.28 12.76 -5.94
C PRO A 162 -7.35 13.93 -6.30
N ASN A 163 -6.30 13.64 -7.05
CA ASN A 163 -5.35 14.66 -7.50
C ASN A 163 -5.96 15.65 -8.49
N LYS A 164 -6.99 15.23 -9.25
CA LYS A 164 -7.86 16.12 -10.04
C LYS A 164 -9.31 15.91 -9.64
N GLY A 165 -10.07 16.99 -9.62
CA GLY A 165 -11.41 17.05 -9.04
C GLY A 165 -12.51 16.27 -9.78
N GLN A 166 -12.18 15.38 -10.71
CA GLN A 166 -13.14 14.53 -11.42
C GLN A 166 -13.32 13.15 -10.79
N ASN A 167 -12.39 12.72 -9.96
CA ASN A 167 -12.44 11.42 -9.30
C ASN A 167 -13.15 11.55 -7.94
N GLU A 168 -13.91 10.57 -7.57
CA GLU A 168 -14.57 10.54 -6.28
C GLU A 168 -13.56 10.34 -5.13
N ARG A 169 -13.87 10.92 -3.97
CA ARG A 169 -13.10 10.66 -2.75
C ARG A 169 -13.18 9.20 -2.39
N ALA A 170 -12.07 8.63 -1.96
CA ALA A 170 -11.97 7.26 -1.52
C ALA A 170 -11.93 7.18 0.00
N VAL A 171 -12.59 6.18 0.57
CA VAL A 171 -12.43 5.80 1.98
C VAL A 171 -11.86 4.39 2.00
N LEU A 172 -10.75 4.22 2.70
CA LEU A 172 -10.07 2.96 2.86
C LEU A 172 -10.22 2.48 4.30
N LEU A 173 -10.62 1.24 4.48
CA LEU A 173 -10.58 0.52 5.76
C LEU A 173 -9.60 -0.64 5.62
N ASN A 174 -8.75 -0.81 6.61
CA ASN A 174 -7.71 -1.80 6.63
C ASN A 174 -7.75 -2.60 7.93
N PHE A 175 -7.55 -3.88 7.81
CA PHE A 175 -7.29 -4.80 8.91
C PHE A 175 -6.06 -5.61 8.56
N SER A 176 -5.07 -5.65 9.44
CA SER A 176 -3.90 -6.51 9.26
C SER A 176 -3.63 -7.36 10.49
N TRP A 177 -3.10 -8.55 10.23
CA TRP A 177 -2.74 -9.54 11.23
C TRP A 177 -1.37 -10.14 10.93
N THR A 178 -0.52 -10.16 11.96
CA THR A 178 0.80 -10.79 11.96
C THR A 178 0.78 -11.93 12.97
N PRO A 179 0.75 -13.20 12.56
CA PRO A 179 0.59 -14.37 13.44
C PRO A 179 1.71 -14.59 14.45
#